data_c25623c8d26af6ea55d3cf270bcb6d19
#
_entry.id   c25623c8d26af6ea55d3cf270bcb6d19
#
_cell.length_a   1.000
_cell.length_b   1.000
_cell.length_c   1.000
_cell.angle_alpha   90.00
_cell.angle_beta   90.00
_cell.angle_gamma   90.00
#
_symmetry.space_group_name_H-M   'P 1'
#
loop_
_entity.id
_entity.type
_entity.pdbx_description
1 polymer ?
#
loop_
_entity_poly.entity_id
_entity_poly.type
_entity_poly.pdbx_seq_one_letter_code
_entity_poly.pdbx_strand_id
1 'polypeptide(L)'
;MIGQLFYIMREETKQKIFIIGCGGTGSNYIKELARYLATNRNYMINADVILIDGDTVEEKNLERQSFTPEDLLMNKAEAMALAVSDMYNLTFSYVPEYIASKEHMLRIMRNTYERESYEEEETFVPIIIGCVDNHNCRKILHEIFEEYTDIIYIDAANEFSTGEVVVGIKNNQAVIAPDRAFYFPEVLEDSKSVLEMSCTELNNVKPQHLVTNLFAANICLIQTIKILSGDWT
;
A
#
# COMPACT_ATOMS: atom_id res chain seq x y z
N MET A 1 2.14 -0.53 27.21
CA MET A 1 2.21 0.16 25.91
C MET A 1 1.68 -0.72 24.77
N ILE A 2 2.15 -1.96 24.63
CA ILE A 2 1.64 -2.92 23.63
C ILE A 2 0.14 -3.22 23.82
N GLY A 3 -0.35 -3.32 25.05
CA GLY A 3 -1.76 -3.62 25.35
C GLY A 3 -2.79 -2.55 24.93
N GLN A 4 -2.38 -1.31 24.64
CA GLN A 4 -3.29 -0.26 24.13
C GLN A 4 -3.47 -0.34 22.60
N LEU A 5 -2.48 -0.84 21.86
CA LEU A 5 -2.63 -1.12 20.42
C LEU A 5 -3.69 -2.21 20.19
N PHE A 6 -3.76 -3.23 21.07
CA PHE A 6 -4.81 -4.25 21.04
C PHE A 6 -6.24 -3.69 21.19
N TYR A 7 -6.39 -2.52 21.78
CA TYR A 7 -7.70 -1.89 21.95
C TYR A 7 -8.22 -1.28 20.63
N ILE A 8 -7.32 -0.88 19.74
CA ILE A 8 -7.65 -0.21 18.47
C ILE A 8 -8.04 -1.22 17.39
N MET A 9 -7.55 -2.46 17.47
CA MET A 9 -7.82 -3.52 16.49
C MET A 9 -8.80 -4.57 17.06
N ARG A 10 -9.93 -4.14 17.62
CA ARG A 10 -10.99 -5.07 18.06
C ARG A 10 -11.62 -5.76 16.86
N GLU A 11 -12.13 -6.99 17.06
CA GLU A 11 -12.80 -7.83 16.06
C GLU A 11 -13.98 -7.13 15.32
N GLU A 12 -14.46 -6.00 15.83
CA GLU A 12 -15.57 -5.21 15.28
C GLU A 12 -15.13 -3.98 14.48
N THR A 13 -13.81 -3.66 14.43
CA THR A 13 -13.33 -2.44 13.74
C THR A 13 -12.99 -2.76 12.29
N LYS A 14 -13.68 -2.13 11.34
CA LYS A 14 -13.31 -2.20 9.91
C LYS A 14 -11.87 -1.72 9.70
N GLN A 15 -11.09 -2.49 8.95
CA GLN A 15 -9.73 -2.17 8.60
C GLN A 15 -9.74 -1.52 7.21
N LYS A 16 -9.08 -0.37 7.03
CA LYS A 16 -8.93 0.26 5.71
C LYS A 16 -7.47 0.22 5.28
N ILE A 17 -7.21 -0.55 4.23
CA ILE A 17 -5.87 -0.78 3.68
C ILE A 17 -5.75 -0.03 2.37
N PHE A 18 -4.90 0.98 2.34
CA PHE A 18 -4.57 1.75 1.14
C PHE A 18 -3.25 1.22 0.56
N ILE A 19 -3.30 0.65 -0.63
CA ILE A 19 -2.12 0.12 -1.32
C ILE A 19 -1.75 1.09 -2.44
N ILE A 20 -0.59 1.74 -2.30
CA ILE A 20 -0.09 2.74 -3.23
C ILE A 20 1.03 2.11 -4.06
N GLY A 21 0.82 2.06 -5.37
CA GLY A 21 1.69 1.40 -6.34
C GLY A 21 1.30 -0.07 -6.58
N CYS A 22 0.84 -0.38 -7.80
CA CYS A 22 0.46 -1.72 -8.26
C CYS A 22 1.51 -2.28 -9.25
N GLY A 23 2.77 -1.85 -9.11
CA GLY A 23 3.91 -2.30 -9.92
C GLY A 23 4.47 -3.67 -9.49
N GLY A 24 5.81 -3.83 -9.58
CA GLY A 24 6.48 -5.11 -9.31
C GLY A 24 6.20 -5.68 -7.93
N THR A 25 6.40 -4.89 -6.87
CA THR A 25 6.12 -5.33 -5.50
C THR A 25 4.62 -5.33 -5.21
N GLY A 26 3.90 -4.24 -5.57
CA GLY A 26 2.50 -4.06 -5.23
C GLY A 26 1.58 -5.10 -5.86
N SER A 27 1.72 -5.41 -7.16
CA SER A 27 0.88 -6.41 -7.82
C SER A 27 1.02 -7.81 -7.19
N ASN A 28 2.25 -8.19 -6.83
CA ASN A 28 2.50 -9.46 -6.13
C ASN A 28 1.92 -9.45 -4.71
N TYR A 29 2.09 -8.34 -3.96
CA TYR A 29 1.52 -8.18 -2.64
C TYR A 29 -0.02 -8.25 -2.65
N ILE A 30 -0.68 -7.54 -3.56
CA ILE A 30 -2.14 -7.50 -3.71
C ILE A 30 -2.69 -8.92 -3.94
N LYS A 31 -2.08 -9.68 -4.84
CA LYS A 31 -2.48 -11.04 -5.15
C LYS A 31 -2.40 -11.96 -3.93
N GLU A 32 -1.31 -11.90 -3.18
CA GLU A 32 -1.12 -12.74 -2.00
C GLU A 32 -1.99 -12.29 -0.82
N LEU A 33 -2.22 -10.98 -0.64
CA LEU A 33 -3.17 -10.45 0.34
C LEU A 33 -4.59 -10.95 0.03
N ALA A 34 -5.03 -10.87 -1.23
CA ALA A 34 -6.34 -11.35 -1.64
C ALA A 34 -6.50 -12.85 -1.37
N ARG A 35 -5.48 -13.65 -1.69
CA ARG A 35 -5.46 -15.08 -1.37
C ARG A 35 -5.58 -15.33 0.14
N TYR A 36 -4.86 -14.58 0.94
CA TYR A 36 -4.91 -14.68 2.41
C TYR A 36 -6.31 -14.35 2.92
N LEU A 37 -6.90 -13.23 2.51
CA LEU A 37 -8.24 -12.80 2.93
C LEU A 37 -9.32 -13.80 2.49
N ALA A 38 -9.22 -14.37 1.29
CA ALA A 38 -10.17 -15.35 0.78
C ALA A 38 -10.13 -16.68 1.53
N THR A 39 -8.95 -17.11 2.00
CA THR A 39 -8.74 -18.42 2.63
C THR A 39 -8.89 -18.39 4.15
N ASN A 40 -8.76 -17.23 4.78
CA ASN A 40 -8.84 -17.06 6.23
C ASN A 40 -10.17 -16.42 6.69
N ARG A 41 -11.27 -16.87 6.12
CA ARG A 41 -12.62 -16.33 6.39
C ARG A 41 -13.07 -16.47 7.85
N ASN A 42 -12.46 -17.36 8.63
CA ASN A 42 -12.77 -17.54 10.06
C ASN A 42 -12.27 -16.38 10.94
N TYR A 43 -11.25 -15.67 10.50
CA TYR A 43 -10.92 -14.36 11.03
C TYR A 43 -11.78 -13.40 10.24
N MET A 44 -12.91 -12.95 10.72
CA MET A 44 -13.80 -11.97 10.08
C MET A 44 -13.07 -10.60 9.95
N ILE A 45 -11.96 -10.62 9.19
CA ILE A 45 -11.18 -9.43 8.89
C ILE A 45 -11.99 -8.68 7.83
N ASN A 46 -12.85 -7.78 8.28
CA ASN A 46 -13.51 -6.79 7.43
C ASN A 46 -12.46 -5.77 6.98
N ALA A 47 -11.62 -6.16 6.02
CA ALA A 47 -10.63 -5.27 5.45
C ALA A 47 -11.17 -4.68 4.15
N ASP A 48 -11.42 -3.38 4.14
CA ASP A 48 -11.64 -2.64 2.90
C ASP A 48 -10.28 -2.33 2.29
N VAL A 49 -10.07 -2.81 1.08
CA VAL A 49 -8.80 -2.63 0.36
C VAL A 49 -9.00 -1.67 -0.80
N ILE A 50 -8.17 -0.63 -0.84
CA ILE A 50 -8.19 0.41 -1.87
C ILE A 50 -6.84 0.42 -2.60
N LEU A 51 -6.86 0.15 -3.89
CA LEU A 51 -5.68 0.13 -4.76
C LEU A 51 -5.52 1.50 -5.43
N ILE A 52 -4.30 2.06 -5.42
CA ILE A 52 -4.03 3.39 -5.97
C ILE A 52 -2.81 3.31 -6.89
N ASP A 53 -3.01 3.56 -8.18
CA ASP A 53 -1.94 3.61 -9.18
C ASP A 53 -2.40 4.41 -10.40
N GLY A 54 -1.57 5.33 -10.88
CA GLY A 54 -1.86 6.13 -12.09
C GLY A 54 -1.36 5.52 -13.39
N ASP A 55 -0.57 4.45 -13.34
CA ASP A 55 0.01 3.82 -14.52
C ASP A 55 -0.96 2.91 -15.28
N THR A 56 -0.64 2.66 -16.54
CA THR A 56 -1.25 1.61 -17.36
C THR A 56 -0.32 0.40 -17.48
N VAL A 57 -0.91 -0.77 -17.76
CA VAL A 57 -0.16 -2.00 -18.01
C VAL A 57 0.47 -1.95 -19.40
N GLU A 58 1.79 -2.15 -19.47
CA GLU A 58 2.59 -2.22 -20.69
C GLU A 58 3.22 -3.61 -20.85
N GLU A 59 3.63 -3.99 -22.07
CA GLU A 59 4.25 -5.30 -22.35
C GLU A 59 5.44 -5.59 -21.43
N LYS A 60 6.31 -4.60 -21.16
CA LYS A 60 7.45 -4.74 -20.24
C LYS A 60 7.07 -5.11 -18.81
N ASN A 61 5.80 -4.90 -18.42
CA ASN A 61 5.31 -5.24 -17.08
C ASN A 61 5.00 -6.72 -16.93
N LEU A 62 4.65 -7.41 -18.00
CA LEU A 62 4.26 -8.83 -17.99
C LEU A 62 5.38 -9.77 -17.52
N GLU A 63 6.63 -9.35 -17.63
CA GLU A 63 7.79 -10.17 -17.24
C GLU A 63 8.00 -10.25 -15.72
N ARG A 64 7.55 -9.25 -14.95
CA ARG A 64 7.91 -9.10 -13.52
C ARG A 64 6.78 -8.61 -12.62
N GLN A 65 5.63 -8.32 -13.16
CA GLN A 65 4.43 -7.90 -12.45
C GLN A 65 3.32 -8.95 -12.65
N SER A 66 2.33 -8.97 -11.77
CA SER A 66 1.27 -9.97 -11.80
C SER A 66 0.15 -9.61 -12.79
N PHE A 67 0.52 -9.21 -14.01
CA PHE A 67 -0.40 -8.91 -15.11
C PHE A 67 -0.32 -9.96 -16.21
N THR A 68 -1.39 -10.05 -16.99
CA THR A 68 -1.55 -10.94 -18.13
C THR A 68 -1.68 -10.13 -19.44
N PRO A 69 -1.56 -10.73 -20.63
CA PRO A 69 -1.75 -10.01 -21.89
C PRO A 69 -3.12 -9.36 -22.04
N GLU A 70 -4.14 -9.89 -21.35
CA GLU A 70 -5.51 -9.35 -21.36
C GLU A 70 -5.62 -8.01 -20.63
N ASP A 71 -4.65 -7.72 -19.71
CA ASP A 71 -4.59 -6.49 -18.92
C ASP A 71 -3.93 -5.32 -19.67
N LEU A 72 -3.35 -5.55 -20.84
CA LEU A 72 -2.64 -4.52 -21.61
C LEU A 72 -3.52 -3.29 -21.84
N LEU A 73 -2.93 -2.11 -21.60
CA LEU A 73 -3.56 -0.78 -21.70
C LEU A 73 -4.61 -0.48 -20.60
N MET A 74 -4.92 -1.41 -19.72
CA MET A 74 -5.74 -1.11 -18.54
C MET A 74 -4.93 -0.32 -17.50
N ASN A 75 -5.62 0.46 -16.66
CA ASN A 75 -4.96 1.01 -15.46
C ASN A 75 -4.53 -0.14 -14.53
N LYS A 76 -3.34 -0.04 -13.90
CA LYS A 76 -2.79 -1.11 -13.06
C LYS A 76 -3.64 -1.42 -11.83
N ALA A 77 -4.18 -0.40 -11.17
CA ALA A 77 -5.03 -0.60 -10.00
C ALA A 77 -6.38 -1.26 -10.39
N GLU A 78 -6.96 -0.84 -11.52
CA GLU A 78 -8.17 -1.44 -12.07
C GLU A 78 -7.95 -2.91 -12.45
N ALA A 79 -6.90 -3.21 -13.21
CA ALA A 79 -6.57 -4.58 -13.62
C ALA A 79 -6.41 -5.51 -12.41
N MET A 80 -5.69 -5.07 -11.37
CA MET A 80 -5.53 -5.85 -10.14
C MET A 80 -6.85 -6.04 -9.39
N ALA A 81 -7.71 -5.02 -9.32
CA ALA A 81 -9.02 -5.14 -8.66
C ALA A 81 -9.92 -6.16 -9.37
N LEU A 82 -9.94 -6.14 -10.70
CA LEU A 82 -10.68 -7.12 -11.51
C LEU A 82 -10.11 -8.53 -11.34
N ALA A 83 -8.79 -8.71 -11.41
CA ALA A 83 -8.15 -10.01 -11.22
C ALA A 83 -8.44 -10.61 -9.83
N VAL A 84 -8.47 -9.79 -8.78
CA VAL A 84 -8.85 -10.21 -7.42
C VAL A 84 -10.31 -10.65 -7.38
N SER A 85 -11.20 -9.89 -8.01
CA SER A 85 -12.63 -10.23 -8.10
C SER A 85 -12.85 -11.58 -8.79
N ASP A 86 -12.24 -11.77 -9.94
CA ASP A 86 -12.41 -12.98 -10.75
C ASP A 86 -11.83 -14.23 -10.06
N MET A 87 -10.66 -14.09 -9.42
CA MET A 87 -9.95 -15.22 -8.83
C MET A 87 -10.46 -15.62 -7.44
N TYR A 88 -10.85 -14.64 -6.62
CA TYR A 88 -11.14 -14.86 -5.20
C TYR A 88 -12.56 -14.47 -4.78
N ASN A 89 -13.35 -13.87 -5.66
CA ASN A 89 -14.68 -13.31 -5.36
C ASN A 89 -14.61 -12.30 -4.18
N LEU A 90 -13.59 -11.44 -4.21
CA LEU A 90 -13.41 -10.33 -3.30
C LEU A 90 -13.54 -9.01 -4.07
N THR A 91 -14.05 -7.97 -3.41
CA THR A 91 -14.15 -6.64 -4.00
C THR A 91 -13.08 -5.73 -3.41
N PHE A 92 -12.10 -5.34 -4.23
CA PHE A 92 -11.16 -4.27 -3.90
C PHE A 92 -11.56 -3.02 -4.68
N SER A 93 -11.60 -1.89 -4.00
CA SER A 93 -11.80 -0.59 -4.66
C SER A 93 -10.52 -0.14 -5.34
N TYR A 94 -10.62 0.71 -6.37
CA TYR A 94 -9.44 1.28 -7.02
C TYR A 94 -9.59 2.77 -7.33
N VAL A 95 -8.46 3.45 -7.38
CA VAL A 95 -8.30 4.86 -7.76
C VAL A 95 -7.23 4.92 -8.86
N PRO A 96 -7.60 5.19 -10.13
CA PRO A 96 -6.69 5.15 -11.27
C PRO A 96 -5.92 6.48 -11.43
N GLU A 97 -5.31 6.95 -10.34
CA GLU A 97 -4.64 8.26 -10.29
C GLU A 97 -3.30 8.15 -9.54
N TYR A 98 -2.34 9.02 -9.89
CA TYR A 98 -1.16 9.24 -9.07
C TYR A 98 -1.50 10.09 -7.86
N ILE A 99 -0.86 9.81 -6.72
CA ILE A 99 -0.93 10.70 -5.56
C ILE A 99 -0.08 11.94 -5.85
N ALA A 100 -0.75 13.06 -6.12
CA ALA A 100 -0.11 14.30 -6.52
C ALA A 100 0.33 15.17 -5.33
N SER A 101 -0.35 15.07 -4.18
CA SER A 101 -0.05 15.81 -2.95
C SER A 101 -0.65 15.14 -1.73
N LYS A 102 -0.27 15.64 -0.55
CA LYS A 102 -0.87 15.23 0.74
C LYS A 102 -2.39 15.45 0.74
N GLU A 103 -2.84 16.63 0.31
CA GLU A 103 -4.27 16.98 0.26
C GLU A 103 -5.04 16.04 -0.69
N HIS A 104 -4.39 15.62 -1.79
CA HIS A 104 -4.97 14.64 -2.70
C HIS A 104 -5.17 13.29 -2.00
N MET A 105 -4.16 12.78 -1.32
CA MET A 105 -4.27 11.52 -0.57
C MET A 105 -5.31 11.60 0.54
N LEU A 106 -5.32 12.69 1.32
CA LEU A 106 -6.34 12.93 2.35
C LEU A 106 -7.77 12.95 1.78
N ARG A 107 -7.95 13.49 0.56
CA ARG A 107 -9.24 13.46 -0.14
C ARG A 107 -9.64 12.05 -0.53
N ILE A 108 -8.71 11.24 -1.07
CA ILE A 108 -8.97 9.83 -1.39
C ILE A 108 -9.38 9.08 -0.12
N MET A 109 -8.64 9.25 0.96
CA MET A 109 -8.94 8.62 2.23
C MET A 109 -10.35 9.02 2.71
N ARG A 110 -10.69 10.30 2.73
CA ARG A 110 -12.03 10.79 3.13
C ARG A 110 -13.16 10.25 2.26
N ASN A 111 -13.01 10.28 0.94
CA ASN A 111 -14.06 9.81 0.02
C ASN A 111 -14.39 8.33 0.20
N THR A 112 -13.44 7.53 0.67
CA THR A 112 -13.70 6.13 1.02
C THR A 112 -14.44 5.99 2.35
N TYR A 113 -14.46 7.03 3.19
CA TYR A 113 -15.23 7.09 4.42
C TYR A 113 -16.70 7.44 4.17
N GLU A 114 -16.93 8.48 3.36
CA GLU A 114 -18.29 9.04 3.14
C GLU A 114 -19.21 8.09 2.37
N ARG A 115 -18.65 7.10 1.66
CA ARG A 115 -19.47 6.11 0.93
C ARG A 115 -20.17 5.09 1.82
N GLU A 116 -19.72 4.92 3.05
CA GLU A 116 -20.18 3.83 3.92
C GLU A 116 -20.97 4.27 5.15
N SER A 117 -20.89 5.52 5.57
CA SER A 117 -21.52 5.99 6.81
C SER A 117 -22.63 7.01 6.55
N TYR A 118 -23.86 6.54 6.53
CA TYR A 118 -25.01 7.38 6.89
C TYR A 118 -25.28 7.36 8.40
N GLU A 119 -24.59 6.53 9.17
CA GLU A 119 -24.77 6.38 10.61
C GLU A 119 -23.42 6.15 11.30
N GLU A 120 -23.01 7.13 12.13
CA GLU A 120 -21.89 7.15 13.09
C GLU A 120 -20.47 7.27 12.49
N GLU A 121 -19.65 8.15 13.08
CA GLU A 121 -18.21 8.25 12.84
C GLU A 121 -17.50 6.97 13.29
N GLU A 122 -17.41 5.97 12.42
CA GLU A 122 -16.57 4.81 12.66
C GLU A 122 -15.10 5.25 12.71
N THR A 123 -14.52 5.24 13.89
CA THR A 123 -13.09 5.46 14.08
C THR A 123 -12.34 4.21 13.63
N PHE A 124 -11.42 4.35 12.67
CA PHE A 124 -10.54 3.28 12.23
C PHE A 124 -9.10 3.80 12.13
N VAL A 125 -8.16 2.88 12.18
CA VAL A 125 -6.74 3.16 11.95
C VAL A 125 -6.42 2.84 10.49
N PRO A 126 -6.02 3.83 9.66
CA PRO A 126 -5.62 3.57 8.29
C PRO A 126 -4.31 2.76 8.27
N ILE A 127 -4.28 1.75 7.39
CA ILE A 127 -3.08 0.98 7.07
C ILE A 127 -2.65 1.40 5.66
N ILE A 128 -1.51 2.05 5.54
CA ILE A 128 -0.94 2.46 4.26
C ILE A 128 0.17 1.49 3.88
N ILE A 129 0.13 0.98 2.65
CA ILE A 129 1.16 0.12 2.08
C ILE A 129 1.79 0.85 0.89
N GLY A 130 3.01 1.35 1.05
CA GLY A 130 3.78 2.01 0.01
C GLY A 130 4.60 1.00 -0.78
N CYS A 131 4.22 0.76 -2.05
CA CYS A 131 4.95 -0.08 -3.01
C CYS A 131 5.45 0.74 -4.20
N VAL A 132 5.89 1.97 -3.92
CA VAL A 132 6.30 2.96 -4.93
C VAL A 132 7.83 2.96 -5.12
N ASP A 133 8.27 3.40 -6.28
CA ASP A 133 9.68 3.46 -6.67
C ASP A 133 10.26 4.88 -6.67
N ASN A 134 9.51 5.87 -6.19
CA ASN A 134 9.93 7.27 -6.19
C ASN A 134 9.82 7.92 -4.80
N HIS A 135 10.79 8.80 -4.50
CA HIS A 135 10.89 9.49 -3.21
C HIS A 135 9.79 10.52 -3.02
N ASN A 136 9.30 11.15 -4.08
CA ASN A 136 8.26 12.18 -3.96
C ASN A 136 6.96 11.59 -3.38
N CYS A 137 6.54 10.42 -3.85
CA CYS A 137 5.37 9.75 -3.27
C CYS A 137 5.64 9.33 -1.82
N ARG A 138 6.84 8.78 -1.50
CA ARG A 138 7.24 8.45 -0.12
C ARG A 138 7.22 9.66 0.81
N LYS A 139 7.65 10.83 0.33
CA LYS A 139 7.58 12.09 1.08
C LYS A 139 6.13 12.45 1.41
N ILE A 140 5.22 12.34 0.44
CA ILE A 140 3.79 12.58 0.66
C ILE A 140 3.24 11.60 1.71
N LEU A 141 3.59 10.31 1.63
CA LEU A 141 3.14 9.31 2.60
C LEU A 141 3.72 9.55 4.00
N HIS A 142 4.96 10.03 4.11
CA HIS A 142 5.53 10.49 5.35
C HIS A 142 4.76 11.68 5.94
N GLU A 143 4.41 12.67 5.13
CA GLU A 143 3.60 13.82 5.56
C GLU A 143 2.21 13.39 6.08
N ILE A 144 1.61 12.35 5.50
CA ILE A 144 0.38 11.72 6.00
C ILE A 144 0.65 11.03 7.35
N PHE A 145 1.74 10.26 7.46
CA PHE A 145 2.13 9.60 8.70
C PHE A 145 2.32 10.60 9.84
N GLU A 146 2.95 11.75 9.57
CA GLU A 146 3.15 12.81 10.57
C GLU A 146 1.84 13.48 11.01
N GLU A 147 0.86 13.61 10.11
CA GLU A 147 -0.41 14.31 10.39
C GLU A 147 -1.39 13.46 11.20
N TYR A 148 -1.44 12.14 10.96
CA TYR A 148 -2.41 11.28 11.63
C TYR A 148 -2.02 10.99 13.09
N THR A 149 -3.04 10.89 13.96
CA THR A 149 -2.87 10.50 15.38
C THR A 149 -2.62 9.01 15.51
N ASP A 150 -3.30 8.23 14.69
CA ASP A 150 -3.28 6.77 14.68
C ASP A 150 -3.14 6.30 13.24
N ILE A 151 -2.03 5.65 12.90
CA ILE A 151 -1.72 5.20 11.54
C ILE A 151 -0.67 4.09 11.56
N ILE A 152 -0.79 3.18 10.60
CA ILE A 152 0.24 2.21 10.28
C ILE A 152 0.69 2.45 8.84
N TYR A 153 2.00 2.58 8.64
CA TYR A 153 2.61 2.77 7.34
C TYR A 153 3.69 1.72 7.11
N ILE A 154 3.45 0.82 6.15
CA ILE A 154 4.41 -0.18 5.69
C ILE A 154 4.96 0.31 4.34
N ASP A 155 6.26 0.55 4.27
CA ASP A 155 6.93 1.02 3.05
C ASP A 155 7.95 0.00 2.56
N ALA A 156 7.76 -0.48 1.34
CA ALA A 156 8.67 -1.34 0.63
C ALA A 156 9.52 -0.54 -0.35
N ALA A 157 10.84 -0.71 -0.26
CA ALA A 157 11.78 -0.24 -1.26
C ALA A 157 12.67 -1.39 -1.70
N ASN A 158 12.89 -1.53 -2.99
CA ASN A 158 13.77 -2.54 -3.52
C ASN A 158 14.48 -2.07 -4.78
N GLU A 159 15.72 -2.51 -4.89
CA GLU A 159 16.60 -2.33 -6.04
C GLU A 159 16.70 -3.64 -6.83
N PHE A 160 17.73 -3.79 -7.64
CA PHE A 160 17.93 -4.99 -8.45
C PHE A 160 18.02 -6.28 -7.63
N SER A 161 18.81 -6.29 -6.53
CA SER A 161 19.06 -7.50 -5.72
C SER A 161 18.95 -7.29 -4.23
N THR A 162 18.61 -6.10 -3.79
CA THR A 162 18.45 -5.71 -2.38
C THR A 162 17.11 -5.02 -2.17
N GLY A 163 16.66 -4.98 -0.93
CA GLY A 163 15.46 -4.25 -0.57
C GLY A 163 15.25 -4.26 0.94
N GLU A 164 14.40 -3.38 1.38
CA GLU A 164 13.97 -3.28 2.77
C GLU A 164 12.48 -2.95 2.87
N VAL A 165 11.89 -3.36 3.98
CA VAL A 165 10.53 -2.99 4.36
C VAL A 165 10.60 -2.32 5.73
N VAL A 166 10.07 -1.11 5.82
CA VAL A 166 9.99 -0.34 7.07
C VAL A 166 8.53 -0.26 7.50
N VAL A 167 8.29 -0.46 8.81
CA VAL A 167 6.96 -0.35 9.40
C VAL A 167 6.96 0.82 10.38
N GLY A 168 6.23 1.87 10.03
CA GLY A 168 5.93 3.02 10.89
C GLY A 168 4.60 2.82 11.61
N ILE A 169 4.54 3.15 12.90
CA ILE A 169 3.33 3.02 13.72
C ILE A 169 3.19 4.24 14.62
N LYS A 170 2.05 4.92 14.54
CA LYS A 170 1.64 5.93 15.52
C LYS A 170 0.36 5.49 16.21
N ASN A 171 0.29 5.80 17.50
CA ASN A 171 -0.89 5.58 18.33
C ASN A 171 -1.03 6.74 19.32
N ASN A 172 -2.19 7.39 19.34
CA ASN A 172 -2.45 8.58 20.15
C ASN A 172 -1.35 9.64 20.02
N GLN A 173 -0.93 9.97 18.80
CA GLN A 173 0.16 10.86 18.44
C GLN A 173 1.57 10.36 18.81
N ALA A 174 1.69 9.31 19.62
CA ALA A 174 2.98 8.75 19.98
C ALA A 174 3.54 7.88 18.85
N VAL A 175 4.77 8.14 18.42
CA VAL A 175 5.50 7.29 17.50
C VAL A 175 5.95 6.04 18.26
N ILE A 176 5.34 4.91 17.96
CA ILE A 176 5.69 3.59 18.52
C ILE A 176 6.85 2.98 17.72
N ALA A 177 6.78 3.09 16.39
CA ALA A 177 7.86 2.74 15.47
C ALA A 177 7.95 3.86 14.43
N PRO A 178 9.14 4.41 14.17
CA PRO A 178 9.31 5.45 13.17
C PRO A 178 9.15 4.89 11.75
N ASP A 179 8.70 5.74 10.83
CA ASP A 179 8.58 5.40 9.43
C ASP A 179 9.93 5.45 8.68
N ARG A 180 9.89 5.27 7.36
CA ARG A 180 11.08 5.26 6.50
C ARG A 180 11.93 6.52 6.60
N ALA A 181 11.33 7.70 6.70
CA ALA A 181 12.07 8.97 6.69
C ALA A 181 13.03 9.10 7.87
N PHE A 182 12.78 8.40 8.99
CA PHE A 182 13.71 8.36 10.12
C PHE A 182 15.01 7.60 9.79
N TYR A 183 14.92 6.50 9.04
CA TYR A 183 16.07 5.65 8.70
C TYR A 183 16.77 6.11 7.42
N PHE A 184 16.02 6.73 6.51
CA PHE A 184 16.43 7.14 5.16
C PHE A 184 15.99 8.58 4.90
N PRO A 185 16.61 9.58 5.55
CA PRO A 185 16.20 10.98 5.48
C PRO A 185 16.32 11.59 4.07
N GLU A 186 17.11 10.97 3.18
CA GLU A 186 17.22 11.35 1.77
C GLU A 186 15.88 11.28 1.03
N VAL A 187 14.91 10.52 1.52
CA VAL A 187 13.54 10.49 0.98
C VAL A 187 12.88 11.88 1.01
N LEU A 188 13.26 12.72 1.98
CA LEU A 188 12.73 14.08 2.13
C LEU A 188 13.42 15.12 1.23
N GLU A 189 14.59 14.81 0.69
CA GLU A 189 15.42 15.74 -0.09
C GLU A 189 15.06 15.75 -1.59
N ASP A 190 14.41 14.71 -2.10
CA ASP A 190 14.03 14.60 -3.51
C ASP A 190 12.89 15.56 -3.84
N SER A 191 13.19 16.53 -4.72
CA SER A 191 12.24 17.57 -5.15
C SER A 191 11.56 17.27 -6.51
N LYS A 192 11.89 16.15 -7.16
CA LYS A 192 11.30 15.81 -8.46
C LYS A 192 9.89 15.29 -8.30
N SER A 193 8.93 15.94 -8.96
CA SER A 193 7.55 15.45 -9.00
C SER A 193 7.46 14.18 -9.86
N VAL A 194 6.50 13.31 -9.56
CA VAL A 194 6.22 12.09 -10.35
C VAL A 194 5.96 12.44 -11.83
N LEU A 195 5.36 13.59 -12.09
CA LEU A 195 5.07 14.10 -13.44
C LEU A 195 6.31 14.58 -14.19
N GLU A 196 7.41 14.89 -13.48
CA GLU A 196 8.67 15.38 -14.07
C GLU A 196 9.69 14.27 -14.32
N MET A 197 9.48 13.08 -13.75
CA MET A 197 10.29 11.91 -14.06
C MET A 197 9.88 11.37 -15.44
N SER A 198 10.58 11.81 -16.49
CA SER A 198 10.32 11.30 -17.83
C SER A 198 10.65 9.80 -17.90
N CYS A 199 9.88 9.04 -18.69
CA CYS A 199 10.13 7.62 -19.01
C CYS A 199 11.57 7.32 -19.48
N THR A 200 12.34 8.33 -19.87
CA THR A 200 13.72 8.24 -20.34
C THR A 200 14.74 8.10 -19.20
N GLU A 201 14.47 8.66 -18.03
CA GLU A 201 15.36 8.51 -16.85
C GLU A 201 15.20 7.15 -16.17
N LEU A 202 13.98 6.59 -16.20
CA LEU A 202 13.68 5.24 -15.68
C LEU A 202 14.28 4.11 -16.51
N ASN A 203 14.59 4.34 -17.79
CA ASN A 203 15.16 3.33 -18.69
C ASN A 203 16.65 3.03 -18.47
N ASN A 204 17.38 3.85 -17.73
CA ASN A 204 18.79 3.66 -17.43
C ASN A 204 19.08 2.91 -16.13
N VAL A 205 18.08 2.66 -15.31
CA VAL A 205 18.20 1.84 -14.09
C VAL A 205 17.96 0.38 -14.47
N LYS A 206 18.83 -0.53 -14.06
CA LYS A 206 18.59 -1.97 -14.23
C LYS A 206 17.23 -2.31 -13.64
N PRO A 207 16.33 -2.97 -14.40
CA PRO A 207 15.00 -3.28 -13.88
C PRO A 207 15.13 -4.14 -12.63
N GLN A 208 14.30 -3.88 -11.64
CA GLN A 208 14.22 -4.68 -10.41
C GLN A 208 14.03 -6.15 -10.75
N HIS A 209 14.72 -7.03 -10.05
CA HIS A 209 14.61 -8.46 -10.29
C HIS A 209 13.27 -8.97 -9.76
N LEU A 210 12.59 -9.86 -10.49
CA LEU A 210 11.33 -10.48 -10.06
C LEU A 210 11.41 -11.04 -8.62
N VAL A 211 12.50 -11.72 -8.29
CA VAL A 211 12.69 -12.33 -6.96
C VAL A 211 12.72 -11.27 -5.85
N THR A 212 13.34 -10.12 -6.09
CA THR A 212 13.39 -9.03 -5.10
C THR A 212 12.01 -8.43 -4.87
N ASN A 213 11.22 -8.26 -5.94
CA ASN A 213 9.83 -7.81 -5.83
C ASN A 213 8.97 -8.78 -5.01
N LEU A 214 9.10 -10.10 -5.28
CA LEU A 214 8.40 -11.14 -4.54
C LEU A 214 8.81 -11.18 -3.05
N PHE A 215 10.10 -11.02 -2.78
CA PHE A 215 10.60 -10.98 -1.40
C PHE A 215 10.02 -9.79 -0.62
N ALA A 216 10.07 -8.59 -1.19
CA ALA A 216 9.50 -7.39 -0.59
C ALA A 216 7.99 -7.53 -0.38
N ALA A 217 7.25 -8.05 -1.36
CA ALA A 217 5.81 -8.31 -1.27
C ALA A 217 5.48 -9.28 -0.13
N ASN A 218 6.22 -10.39 0.01
CA ASN A 218 6.01 -11.37 1.07
C ASN A 218 6.33 -10.79 2.46
N ILE A 219 7.36 -9.95 2.59
CA ILE A 219 7.66 -9.29 3.87
C ILE A 219 6.54 -8.32 4.23
N CYS A 220 6.05 -7.50 3.28
CA CYS A 220 4.89 -6.64 3.51
C CYS A 220 3.67 -7.46 3.95
N LEU A 221 3.40 -8.60 3.31
CA LEU A 221 2.28 -9.47 3.67
C LEU A 221 2.43 -10.01 5.10
N ILE A 222 3.62 -10.48 5.49
CA ILE A 222 3.88 -10.94 6.87
C ILE A 222 3.57 -9.84 7.88
N GLN A 223 4.05 -8.61 7.63
CA GLN A 223 3.78 -7.48 8.53
C GLN A 223 2.28 -7.15 8.58
N THR A 224 1.61 -7.13 7.43
CA THR A 224 0.17 -6.89 7.36
C THR A 224 -0.61 -7.96 8.13
N ILE A 225 -0.28 -9.24 7.97
CA ILE A 225 -0.92 -10.34 8.70
C ILE A 225 -0.72 -10.19 10.21
N LYS A 226 0.49 -9.87 10.67
CA LYS A 226 0.77 -9.60 12.09
C LYS A 226 -0.10 -8.46 12.63
N ILE A 227 -0.23 -7.38 11.86
CA ILE A 227 -1.07 -6.24 12.21
C ILE A 227 -2.53 -6.67 12.32
N LEU A 228 -3.07 -7.33 11.29
CA LEU A 228 -4.47 -7.75 11.23
C LEU A 228 -4.83 -8.79 12.30
N SER A 229 -3.90 -9.68 12.66
CA SER A 229 -4.10 -10.70 13.71
C SER A 229 -3.84 -10.19 15.12
N GLY A 230 -3.33 -8.96 15.28
CA GLY A 230 -2.90 -8.42 16.57
C GLY A 230 -1.66 -9.11 17.16
N ASP A 231 -0.94 -9.90 16.36
CA ASP A 231 0.30 -10.59 16.78
C ASP A 231 1.52 -9.68 16.53
N TRP A 232 1.95 -9.01 17.59
CA TRP A 232 3.08 -8.08 17.57
C TRP A 232 4.39 -8.68 18.11
N THR A 233 4.45 -10.01 18.28
CA THR A 233 5.62 -10.71 18.80
C THR A 233 6.68 -10.97 17.71
#